data_2803ba3d132ac6d51d045a27876ac87b
#
_entry.id   2803ba3d132ac6d51d045a27876ac87b
#
_cell.length_a   1.000
_cell.length_b   1.000
_cell.length_c   1.000
_cell.angle_alpha   90.00
_cell.angle_beta   90.00
_cell.angle_gamma   90.00
#
_symmetry.space_group_name_H-M   'P 1'
#
loop_
_entity.id
_entity.type
_entity.pdbx_description
1 polymer ?
#
loop_
_entity_poly.entity_id
_entity_poly.type
_entity_poly.pdbx_seq_one_letter_code
_entity_poly.pdbx_strand_id
1 'polypeptide(L)'
;MALMYLAKINLTAGIFDVYDNKLNLDDVKQTIYDELDENKMFSTSSNCKYRDSLGNIRRMPQLSKYSLKELKKQDAGIITGKLVRAFNKPTEIIDESGKVLQSSNEEAVSIYFYLDSKQEMIAFSERQSFGYNQFMTAFAFILSQNTKKYKFEI
;
A
#
# COMPACT_ATOMS: atom_id res chain seq x y z
N MET A 1 17.59 11.66 8.58
CA MET A 1 18.03 10.73 7.51
C MET A 1 16.80 9.94 7.06
N ALA A 2 16.50 9.93 5.77
CA ALA A 2 15.43 9.09 5.25
C ALA A 2 15.98 7.69 4.93
N LEU A 3 15.31 6.65 5.43
CA LEU A 3 15.62 5.27 5.07
C LEU A 3 14.92 4.92 3.76
N MET A 4 15.68 4.42 2.81
CA MET A 4 15.14 3.87 1.58
C MET A 4 15.16 2.34 1.67
N TYR A 5 14.03 1.75 1.38
CA TYR A 5 13.86 0.30 1.30
C TYR A 5 13.97 -0.12 -0.16
N LEU A 6 14.67 -1.22 -0.37
CA LEU A 6 14.74 -1.90 -1.66
C LEU A 6 14.21 -3.31 -1.45
N ALA A 7 13.09 -3.63 -2.09
CA ALA A 7 12.43 -4.91 -1.93
C ALA A 7 12.30 -5.62 -3.28
N LYS A 8 12.24 -6.95 -3.23
CA LYS A 8 12.03 -7.78 -4.40
C LYS A 8 10.54 -8.14 -4.50
N ILE A 9 10.01 -8.09 -5.71
CA ILE A 9 8.68 -8.58 -6.02
C ILE A 9 8.79 -10.06 -6.36
N ASN A 10 8.11 -10.90 -5.60
CA ASN A 10 8.11 -12.35 -5.79
C ASN A 10 6.75 -12.80 -6.32
N LEU A 11 6.77 -13.62 -7.35
CA LEU A 11 5.59 -14.29 -7.84
C LEU A 11 5.26 -15.48 -6.94
N THR A 12 4.05 -15.52 -6.43
CA THR A 12 3.54 -16.64 -5.65
C THR A 12 3.08 -17.76 -6.61
N ALA A 13 4.04 -18.50 -7.14
CA ALA A 13 3.79 -19.64 -8.04
C ALA A 13 4.54 -20.87 -7.56
N GLY A 14 3.98 -22.03 -7.84
CA GLY A 14 4.69 -23.28 -7.61
C GLY A 14 5.92 -23.38 -8.52
N ILE A 15 7.03 -23.85 -7.98
CA ILE A 15 8.27 -24.03 -8.74
C ILE A 15 8.05 -24.92 -9.97
N PHE A 16 7.12 -25.89 -9.88
CA PHE A 16 6.77 -26.77 -10.97
C PHE A 16 6.11 -26.06 -12.14
N ASP A 17 5.37 -24.97 -11.90
CA ASP A 17 4.73 -24.20 -12.98
C ASP A 17 5.75 -23.52 -13.88
N VAL A 18 6.91 -23.17 -13.32
CA VAL A 18 8.03 -22.58 -14.06
C VAL A 18 8.76 -23.69 -14.86
N TYR A 19 9.04 -24.84 -14.23
CA TYR A 19 9.74 -25.95 -14.87
C TYR A 19 8.93 -26.62 -15.98
N ASP A 20 7.61 -26.69 -15.83
CA ASP A 20 6.72 -27.29 -16.83
C ASP A 20 6.37 -26.33 -17.98
N ASN A 21 7.06 -25.18 -18.10
CA ASN A 21 6.78 -24.12 -19.06
C ASN A 21 5.32 -23.60 -19.06
N LYS A 22 4.61 -23.79 -17.95
CA LYS A 22 3.26 -23.24 -17.77
C LYS A 22 3.29 -21.75 -17.47
N LEU A 23 4.44 -21.22 -17.05
CA LEU A 23 4.65 -19.84 -16.66
C LEU A 23 5.87 -19.29 -17.38
N ASN A 24 5.67 -18.20 -18.13
CA ASN A 24 6.75 -17.44 -18.73
C ASN A 24 7.04 -16.21 -17.87
N LEU A 25 8.24 -16.13 -17.30
CA LEU A 25 8.63 -15.03 -16.42
C LEU A 25 8.71 -13.67 -17.15
N ASP A 26 9.07 -13.67 -18.41
CA ASP A 26 9.09 -12.43 -19.20
C ASP A 26 7.67 -11.90 -19.43
N ASP A 27 6.70 -12.78 -19.66
CA ASP A 27 5.28 -12.40 -19.74
C ASP A 27 4.76 -11.85 -18.40
N VAL A 28 5.21 -12.40 -17.29
CA VAL A 28 4.86 -11.88 -15.95
C VAL A 28 5.38 -10.47 -15.77
N LYS A 29 6.64 -10.21 -16.12
CA LYS A 29 7.26 -8.89 -16.02
C LYS A 29 6.57 -7.87 -16.94
N GLN A 30 6.24 -8.27 -18.14
CA GLN A 30 5.51 -7.42 -19.09
C GLN A 30 4.10 -7.14 -18.58
N THR A 31 3.43 -8.14 -18.02
CA THR A 31 2.09 -7.98 -17.43
C THR A 31 2.10 -6.98 -16.26
N ILE A 32 3.10 -7.03 -15.39
CA ILE A 32 3.27 -6.03 -14.31
C ILE A 32 3.31 -4.61 -14.89
N TYR A 33 4.11 -4.42 -15.92
CA TYR A 33 4.26 -3.11 -16.56
C TYR A 33 2.97 -2.64 -17.25
N ASP A 34 2.31 -3.53 -17.97
CA ASP A 34 1.14 -3.18 -18.77
C ASP A 34 -0.12 -2.96 -17.94
N GLU A 35 -0.34 -3.80 -16.94
CA GLU A 35 -1.61 -3.88 -16.21
C GLU A 35 -1.66 -3.03 -14.94
N LEU A 36 -0.51 -2.57 -14.42
CA LEU A 36 -0.52 -1.72 -13.24
C LEU A 36 -1.21 -0.38 -13.54
N ASP A 37 -2.29 -0.08 -12.82
CA ASP A 37 -3.10 1.12 -12.99
C ASP A 37 -3.57 1.69 -11.65
N GLU A 38 -4.27 2.83 -11.70
CA GLU A 38 -4.77 3.54 -10.53
C GLU A 38 -6.20 3.13 -10.11
N ASN A 39 -6.80 2.16 -10.79
CA ASN A 39 -8.22 1.81 -10.63
C ASN A 39 -8.50 0.88 -9.45
N LYS A 40 -7.50 0.22 -8.90
CA LYS A 40 -7.65 -0.72 -7.79
C LYS A 40 -7.33 -0.08 -6.45
N MET A 41 -8.03 -0.56 -5.44
CA MET A 41 -7.88 -0.09 -4.07
C MET A 41 -7.79 -1.28 -3.12
N PHE A 42 -6.95 -1.17 -2.12
CA PHE A 42 -6.86 -2.08 -1.00
C PHE A 42 -7.37 -1.41 0.26
N SER A 43 -8.20 -2.11 1.03
CA SER A 43 -8.75 -1.58 2.29
C SER A 43 -8.48 -2.54 3.43
N THR A 44 -8.10 -2.00 4.58
CA THR A 44 -7.95 -2.75 5.82
C THR A 44 -8.73 -2.08 6.94
N SER A 45 -9.17 -2.88 7.91
CA SER A 45 -9.79 -2.39 9.13
C SER A 45 -9.02 -2.93 10.31
N SER A 46 -8.69 -2.06 11.25
CA SER A 46 -8.00 -2.41 12.50
C SER A 46 -8.54 -1.55 13.63
N ASN A 47 -8.25 -1.93 14.87
CA ASN A 47 -8.56 -1.11 16.04
C ASN A 47 -7.32 -0.27 16.36
N CYS A 48 -7.47 1.06 16.36
CA CYS A 48 -6.44 1.95 16.86
C CYS A 48 -6.72 2.34 18.32
N LYS A 49 -5.64 2.53 19.08
CA LYS A 49 -5.70 3.00 20.46
C LYS A 49 -5.43 4.50 20.49
N TYR A 50 -6.17 5.20 21.32
CA TYR A 50 -5.93 6.61 21.59
C TYR A 50 -6.21 6.92 23.07
N ARG A 51 -5.69 8.04 23.56
CA ARG A 51 -6.02 8.53 24.90
C ARG A 51 -7.13 9.57 24.81
N ASP A 52 -8.15 9.39 25.63
CA ASP A 52 -9.20 10.40 25.79
C ASP A 52 -8.72 11.58 26.66
N SER A 53 -9.58 12.60 26.82
CA SER A 53 -9.29 13.79 27.62
C SER A 53 -9.05 13.49 29.12
N LEU A 54 -9.54 12.35 29.60
CA LEU A 54 -9.34 11.89 30.97
C LEU A 54 -8.10 11.02 31.16
N GLY A 55 -7.32 10.80 30.07
CA GLY A 55 -6.14 9.98 30.07
C GLY A 55 -6.39 8.47 29.94
N ASN A 56 -7.64 8.05 29.74
CA ASN A 56 -8.00 6.65 29.55
C ASN A 56 -7.65 6.17 28.14
N ILE A 57 -7.19 4.91 28.04
CA ILE A 57 -6.94 4.28 26.76
C ILE A 57 -8.26 3.78 26.16
N ARG A 58 -8.60 4.29 24.99
CA ARG A 58 -9.78 3.89 24.23
C ARG A 58 -9.36 3.21 22.92
N ARG A 59 -10.29 2.49 22.33
CA ARG A 59 -10.12 1.85 21.01
C ARG A 59 -11.24 2.28 20.10
N MET A 60 -10.90 2.51 18.84
CA MET A 60 -11.88 2.72 17.78
C MET A 60 -11.49 2.01 16.51
N PRO A 61 -12.45 1.62 15.65
CA PRO A 61 -12.14 1.09 14.34
C PRO A 61 -11.40 2.13 13.52
N GLN A 62 -10.33 1.69 12.85
CA GLN A 62 -9.60 2.50 11.89
C GLN A 62 -9.66 1.82 10.52
N LEU A 63 -10.29 2.49 9.57
CA LEU A 63 -10.30 2.06 8.18
C LEU A 63 -9.15 2.73 7.45
N SER A 64 -8.32 1.94 6.79
CA SER A 64 -7.26 2.42 5.90
C SER A 64 -7.57 2.00 4.48
N LYS A 65 -7.47 2.95 3.55
CA LYS A 65 -7.64 2.74 2.11
C LYS A 65 -6.33 3.08 1.41
N TYR A 66 -5.87 2.16 0.56
CA TYR A 66 -4.63 2.32 -0.18
C TYR A 66 -4.94 2.36 -1.68
N SER A 67 -4.36 3.32 -2.38
CA SER A 67 -4.52 3.47 -3.83
C SER A 67 -3.28 4.03 -4.48
N LEU A 68 -3.03 3.61 -5.71
CA LEU A 68 -1.95 4.15 -6.54
C LEU A 68 -2.38 5.46 -7.17
N LYS A 69 -1.49 6.44 -7.21
CA LYS A 69 -1.70 7.75 -7.83
C LYS A 69 -0.45 8.21 -8.57
N GLU A 70 -0.66 9.06 -9.55
CA GLU A 70 0.41 9.70 -10.32
C GLU A 70 1.37 8.68 -10.96
N LEU A 71 0.84 7.57 -11.47
CA LEU A 71 1.62 6.56 -12.15
C LEU A 71 2.21 7.12 -13.45
N LYS A 72 3.51 6.91 -13.63
CA LYS A 72 4.23 7.23 -14.86
C LYS A 72 5.00 6.00 -15.30
N LYS A 73 4.69 5.52 -16.48
CA LYS A 73 5.37 4.39 -17.11
C LYS A 73 6.42 4.93 -18.08
N GLN A 74 7.66 4.56 -17.84
CA GLN A 74 8.80 4.95 -18.64
C GLN A 74 9.30 3.76 -19.47
N ASP A 75 10.09 4.03 -20.47
CA ASP A 75 10.78 2.98 -21.22
C ASP A 75 11.64 2.10 -20.32
N ALA A 76 11.99 0.92 -20.80
CA ALA A 76 12.78 -0.07 -20.04
C ALA A 76 12.07 -0.71 -18.82
N GLY A 77 10.75 -0.61 -18.74
CA GLY A 77 9.97 -1.28 -17.69
C GLY A 77 9.94 -0.55 -16.35
N ILE A 78 10.25 0.73 -16.34
CA ILE A 78 10.24 1.55 -15.11
C ILE A 78 8.88 2.19 -14.92
N ILE A 79 8.36 2.07 -13.69
CA ILE A 79 7.13 2.72 -13.26
C ILE A 79 7.42 3.53 -12.00
N THR A 80 7.05 4.79 -12.01
CA THR A 80 7.10 5.65 -10.82
C THR A 80 5.70 6.10 -10.45
N GLY A 81 5.50 6.39 -9.20
CA GLY A 81 4.20 6.86 -8.69
C GLY A 81 4.22 7.00 -7.19
N LYS A 82 3.05 7.09 -6.63
CA LYS A 82 2.88 7.09 -5.17
C LYS A 82 1.77 6.14 -4.76
N LEU A 83 1.97 5.48 -3.62
CA LEU A 83 0.93 4.76 -2.90
C LEU A 83 0.40 5.68 -1.80
N VAL A 84 -0.89 5.94 -1.83
CA VAL A 84 -1.57 6.81 -0.88
C VAL A 84 -2.33 5.95 0.12
N ARG A 85 -2.08 6.19 1.40
CA ARG A 85 -2.89 5.67 2.49
C ARG A 85 -3.81 6.77 2.99
N ALA A 86 -5.12 6.57 2.90
CA ALA A 86 -6.14 7.40 3.52
C ALA A 86 -6.71 6.66 4.73
N PHE A 87 -6.77 7.31 5.89
CA PHE A 87 -7.23 6.70 7.13
C PHE A 87 -7.91 7.73 8.03
N ASN A 88 -8.77 7.26 8.92
CA ASN A 88 -9.39 8.08 9.93
C ASN A 88 -8.53 8.09 11.20
N LYS A 89 -8.30 9.29 11.74
CA LYS A 89 -7.58 9.49 12.99
C LYS A 89 -8.57 9.93 14.07
N PRO A 90 -8.59 9.27 15.26
CA PRO A 90 -9.48 9.67 16.33
C PRO A 90 -9.13 11.06 16.86
N THR A 91 -10.15 11.87 17.05
CA THR A 91 -10.04 13.21 17.63
C THR A 91 -11.16 13.40 18.64
N GLU A 92 -10.95 14.32 19.59
CA GLU A 92 -12.00 14.78 20.51
C GLU A 92 -12.36 16.23 20.18
N ILE A 93 -13.64 16.52 20.20
CA ILE A 93 -14.18 17.86 20.06
C ILE A 93 -15.00 18.22 21.28
N ILE A 94 -15.02 19.48 21.65
CA ILE A 94 -15.86 20.01 22.76
C ILE A 94 -17.05 20.72 22.11
N ASP A 95 -18.27 20.30 22.49
CA ASP A 95 -19.49 20.96 22.03
C ASP A 95 -19.76 22.27 22.78
N GLU A 96 -20.82 22.98 22.38
CA GLU A 96 -21.19 24.27 22.98
C GLU A 96 -21.53 24.15 24.47
N SER A 97 -21.91 22.96 24.96
CA SER A 97 -22.22 22.69 26.36
C SER A 97 -20.98 22.32 27.18
N GLY A 98 -19.79 22.24 26.57
CA GLY A 98 -18.55 21.80 27.20
C GLY A 98 -18.40 20.28 27.28
N LYS A 99 -19.29 19.51 26.64
CA LYS A 99 -19.22 18.06 26.60
C LYS A 99 -18.19 17.61 25.55
N VAL A 100 -17.33 16.67 25.96
CA VAL A 100 -16.34 16.07 25.06
C VAL A 100 -17.03 15.03 24.20
N LEU A 101 -16.93 15.20 22.88
CA LEU A 101 -17.45 14.28 21.88
C LEU A 101 -16.29 13.63 21.14
N GLN A 102 -16.41 12.34 20.88
CA GLN A 102 -15.47 11.63 20.05
C GLN A 102 -15.78 11.90 18.56
N SER A 103 -14.75 12.20 17.80
CA SER A 103 -14.83 12.39 16.36
C SER A 103 -13.65 11.70 15.67
N SER A 104 -13.62 11.73 14.36
CA SER A 104 -12.47 11.29 13.59
C SER A 104 -12.24 12.24 12.40
N ASN A 105 -10.97 12.51 12.13
CA ASN A 105 -10.55 13.23 10.94
C ASN A 105 -9.94 12.27 9.95
N GLU A 106 -10.22 12.47 8.67
CA GLU A 106 -9.55 11.73 7.61
C GLU A 106 -8.22 12.38 7.27
N GLU A 107 -7.17 11.58 7.24
CA GLU A 107 -5.82 11.98 6.84
C GLU A 107 -5.34 11.12 5.68
N ALA A 108 -4.43 11.66 4.88
CA ALA A 108 -3.77 10.95 3.80
C ALA A 108 -2.26 11.13 3.87
N VAL A 109 -1.53 10.03 3.69
CA VAL A 109 -0.06 10.00 3.64
C VAL A 109 0.35 9.26 2.38
N SER A 110 1.33 9.78 1.67
CA SER A 110 1.83 9.21 0.43
C SER A 110 3.27 8.74 0.55
N ILE A 111 3.55 7.58 -0.03
CA ILE A 111 4.91 7.08 -0.24
C ILE A 111 5.17 7.02 -1.75
N TYR A 112 6.20 7.73 -2.20
CA TYR A 112 6.68 7.62 -3.57
C TYR A 112 7.47 6.34 -3.75
N PHE A 113 7.32 5.71 -4.91
CA PHE A 113 8.03 4.50 -5.24
C PHE A 113 8.63 4.55 -6.64
N TYR A 114 9.64 3.73 -6.84
CA TYR A 114 10.29 3.45 -8.10
C TYR A 114 10.25 1.93 -8.31
N LEU A 115 9.57 1.48 -9.35
CA LEU A 115 9.41 0.08 -9.70
C LEU A 115 10.16 -0.24 -10.99
N ASP A 116 11.07 -1.19 -10.92
CA ASP A 116 11.70 -1.80 -12.08
C ASP A 116 11.08 -3.18 -12.32
N SER A 117 10.17 -3.26 -13.30
CA SER A 117 9.46 -4.49 -13.60
C SER A 117 10.38 -5.57 -14.18
N LYS A 118 11.45 -5.21 -14.87
CA LYS A 118 12.41 -6.15 -15.45
C LYS A 118 13.30 -6.79 -14.40
N GLN A 119 13.69 -6.04 -13.40
CA GLN A 119 14.48 -6.52 -12.28
C GLN A 119 13.61 -7.04 -11.11
N GLU A 120 12.30 -6.89 -11.20
CA GLU A 120 11.36 -7.27 -10.15
C GLU A 120 11.68 -6.61 -8.80
N MET A 121 12.06 -5.34 -8.86
CA MET A 121 12.46 -4.58 -7.67
C MET A 121 11.66 -3.31 -7.50
N ILE A 122 11.38 -2.98 -6.25
CA ILE A 122 10.72 -1.74 -5.87
C ILE A 122 11.53 -1.01 -4.80
N ALA A 123 11.73 0.28 -5.02
CA ALA A 123 12.37 1.17 -4.05
C ALA A 123 11.35 2.17 -3.51
N PHE A 124 11.36 2.37 -2.20
CA PHE A 124 10.46 3.30 -1.51
C PHE A 124 11.05 3.72 -0.16
N SER A 125 10.49 4.76 0.46
CA SER A 125 10.83 5.15 1.82
C SER A 125 9.59 5.24 2.67
N GLU A 126 9.67 4.79 3.92
CA GLU A 126 8.53 4.91 4.84
C GLU A 126 8.29 6.34 5.30
N ARG A 127 7.07 6.60 5.74
CA ARG A 127 6.63 7.86 6.33
C ARG A 127 6.04 7.61 7.71
N GLN A 128 5.94 8.65 8.51
CA GLN A 128 5.16 8.59 9.74
C GLN A 128 3.73 8.16 9.42
N SER A 129 3.18 7.22 10.18
CA SER A 129 1.85 6.63 9.97
C SER A 129 1.69 5.79 8.70
N PHE A 130 2.77 5.50 7.97
CA PHE A 130 2.76 4.64 6.81
C PHE A 130 4.09 3.88 6.71
N GLY A 131 4.19 2.79 7.46
CA GLY A 131 5.40 1.97 7.56
C GLY A 131 5.62 1.04 6.36
N TYR A 132 6.82 0.47 6.30
CA TYR A 132 7.22 -0.39 5.18
C TYR A 132 6.36 -1.65 5.03
N ASN A 133 5.95 -2.28 6.12
CA ASN A 133 5.08 -3.47 6.06
C ASN A 133 3.71 -3.15 5.47
N GLN A 134 3.13 -2.01 5.84
CA GLN A 134 1.86 -1.55 5.29
C GLN A 134 1.99 -1.27 3.79
N PHE A 135 3.08 -0.64 3.38
CA PHE A 135 3.36 -0.38 1.97
C PHE A 135 3.47 -1.68 1.18
N MET A 136 4.31 -2.61 1.63
CA MET A 136 4.55 -3.88 0.93
C MET A 136 3.27 -4.70 0.79
N THR A 137 2.50 -4.84 1.87
CA THR A 137 1.23 -5.59 1.86
C THR A 137 0.21 -4.97 0.91
N ALA A 138 0.02 -3.66 0.99
CA ALA A 138 -0.93 -2.95 0.15
C ALA A 138 -0.53 -2.98 -1.33
N PHE A 139 0.74 -2.73 -1.62
CA PHE A 139 1.26 -2.73 -2.99
C PHE A 139 1.14 -4.12 -3.63
N ALA A 140 1.55 -5.18 -2.90
CA ALA A 140 1.43 -6.55 -3.39
C ALA A 140 -0.01 -6.95 -3.69
N PHE A 141 -0.96 -6.54 -2.85
CA PHE A 141 -2.38 -6.80 -3.06
C PHE A 141 -2.91 -6.06 -4.31
N ILE A 142 -2.59 -4.78 -4.46
CA ILE A 142 -3.01 -3.99 -5.61
C ILE A 142 -2.40 -4.54 -6.90
N LEU A 143 -1.11 -4.89 -6.87
CA LEU A 143 -0.43 -5.50 -8.01
C LEU A 143 -1.09 -6.82 -8.43
N SER A 144 -1.43 -7.68 -7.45
CA SER A 144 -2.12 -8.94 -7.70
C SER A 144 -3.52 -8.74 -8.27
N GLN A 145 -4.24 -7.70 -7.84
CA GLN A 145 -5.54 -7.36 -8.40
C GLN A 145 -5.46 -6.81 -9.82
N ASN A 146 -4.47 -5.97 -10.10
CA ASN A 146 -4.28 -5.39 -11.43
C ASN A 146 -3.93 -6.45 -12.46
N THR A 147 -3.04 -7.36 -12.12
CA THR A 147 -2.60 -8.42 -13.04
C THR A 147 -3.61 -9.55 -13.17
N LYS A 148 -4.55 -9.70 -12.21
CA LYS A 148 -5.62 -10.73 -12.17
C LYS A 148 -5.15 -12.18 -12.28
N LYS A 149 -4.19 -12.44 -13.15
CA LYS A 149 -3.65 -13.76 -13.47
C LYS A 149 -2.59 -14.22 -12.49
N TYR A 150 -1.90 -13.30 -11.84
CA TYR A 150 -0.76 -13.58 -10.97
C TYR A 150 -0.98 -13.05 -9.57
N LYS A 151 -0.35 -13.72 -8.60
CA LYS A 151 -0.28 -13.25 -7.21
C LYS A 151 1.15 -12.94 -6.85
N PHE A 152 1.35 -11.83 -6.16
CA PHE A 152 2.67 -11.33 -5.78
C PHE A 152 2.80 -11.14 -4.28
N GLU A 153 4.04 -11.25 -3.83
CA GLU A 153 4.51 -10.87 -2.49
C GLU A 153 5.71 -9.94 -2.63
N ILE A 154 5.88 -9.08 -1.67
CA ILE A 154 7.00 -8.14 -1.63
C ILE A 154 7.75 -8.28 -0.31
#